data_440ae9142b37d1d03499465beec722dc
#
_entry.id   440ae9142b37d1d03499465beec722dc
#
_cell.length_a   1.000
_cell.length_b   1.000
_cell.length_c   1.000
_cell.angle_alpha   90.00
_cell.angle_beta   90.00
_cell.angle_gamma   90.00
#
_symmetry.space_group_name_H-M   'P 1'
#
loop_
_entity.id
_entity.type
_entity.pdbx_description
1 polymer ?
#
loop_
_entity_poly.entity_id
_entity_poly.type
_entity_poly.pdbx_seq_one_letter_code
_entity_poly.pdbx_strand_id
1 'polypeptide(L)'
;MIISALFVVGHDCAHEALFKSKFLQYWIGQIAMLPSLHAYNQWGYGHNRIHHGHTIKRQADFVWHPTTKEEYSEFGIFKKLTHRFFWSIWGGGFYYMIEIWFKGMVLFTAPLKEAKRDKLIMLSFAFISSGLVFILELLLSPEFLILELVCGCLQRFV
;
A
#
# COMPACT_ATOMS: atom_id res chain seq x y z
N MET A 1 -11.76 -1.38 -8.33
CA MET A 1 -11.51 -2.38 -9.40
C MET A 1 -10.24 -2.07 -10.22
N ILE A 2 -10.02 -0.86 -10.74
CA ILE A 2 -8.80 -0.54 -11.55
C ILE A 2 -7.49 -0.78 -10.78
N ILE A 3 -7.38 -0.28 -9.55
CA ILE A 3 -6.17 -0.46 -8.72
C ILE A 3 -5.87 -1.94 -8.46
N SER A 4 -6.91 -2.75 -8.21
CA SER A 4 -6.74 -4.19 -8.01
C SER A 4 -6.26 -4.89 -9.29
N ALA A 5 -6.76 -4.50 -10.46
CA ALA A 5 -6.29 -5.05 -11.74
C ALA A 5 -4.83 -4.66 -12.02
N LEU A 6 -4.45 -3.41 -11.75
CA LEU A 6 -3.05 -2.97 -11.86
C LEU A 6 -2.15 -3.75 -10.89
N PHE A 7 -2.61 -3.99 -9.66
CA PHE A 7 -1.85 -4.80 -8.70
C PHE A 7 -1.60 -6.22 -9.22
N VAL A 8 -2.59 -6.86 -9.87
CA VAL A 8 -2.42 -8.18 -10.49
C VAL A 8 -1.35 -8.14 -11.59
N VAL A 9 -1.34 -7.11 -12.44
CA VAL A 9 -0.26 -6.94 -13.45
C VAL A 9 1.11 -6.84 -12.76
N GLY A 10 1.22 -6.07 -11.69
CA GLY A 10 2.45 -5.96 -10.89
C GLY A 10 2.85 -7.29 -10.24
N HIS A 11 1.89 -8.04 -9.71
CA HIS A 11 2.07 -9.39 -9.16
C HIS A 11 2.68 -10.34 -10.21
N ASP A 12 2.09 -10.40 -11.40
CA ASP A 12 2.55 -11.30 -12.46
C ASP A 12 3.93 -10.87 -13.02
N CYS A 13 4.22 -9.56 -13.03
CA CYS A 13 5.58 -9.07 -13.28
C CYS A 13 6.56 -9.57 -12.22
N ALA A 14 6.18 -9.56 -10.92
CA ALA A 14 7.05 -10.04 -9.86
C ALA A 14 7.31 -11.54 -9.92
N HIS A 15 6.40 -12.31 -10.50
CA HIS A 15 6.60 -13.71 -10.86
C HIS A 15 7.36 -13.93 -12.16
N GLU A 16 7.80 -12.86 -12.82
CA GLU A 16 8.48 -12.90 -14.12
C GLU A 16 7.64 -13.55 -15.24
N ALA A 17 6.30 -13.51 -15.12
CA ALA A 17 5.38 -14.23 -15.98
C ALA A 17 4.96 -13.46 -17.24
N LEU A 18 5.01 -12.11 -17.25
CA LEU A 18 4.47 -11.32 -18.36
C LEU A 18 5.48 -11.01 -19.46
N PHE A 19 6.74 -10.76 -19.15
CA PHE A 19 7.72 -10.31 -20.13
C PHE A 19 9.02 -11.11 -20.04
N LYS A 20 9.66 -11.37 -21.20
CA LYS A 20 11.02 -11.94 -21.24
C LYS A 20 12.08 -10.95 -20.78
N SER A 21 11.84 -9.65 -20.97
CA SER A 21 12.76 -8.58 -20.59
C SER A 21 12.64 -8.25 -19.10
N LYS A 22 13.73 -8.41 -18.34
CA LYS A 22 13.81 -8.01 -16.92
C LYS A 22 13.55 -6.51 -16.71
N PHE A 23 13.96 -5.69 -17.69
CA PHE A 23 13.69 -4.25 -17.68
C PHE A 23 12.19 -3.97 -17.75
N LEU A 24 11.46 -4.61 -18.65
CA LEU A 24 10.00 -4.45 -18.77
C LEU A 24 9.27 -5.01 -17.55
N GLN A 25 9.67 -6.19 -17.05
CA GLN A 25 9.14 -6.75 -15.81
C GLN A 25 9.23 -5.75 -14.66
N TYR A 26 10.42 -5.17 -14.48
CA TYR A 26 10.63 -4.21 -13.39
C TYR A 26 9.77 -2.95 -13.55
N TRP A 27 9.89 -2.25 -14.69
CA TRP A 27 9.25 -0.94 -14.83
C TRP A 27 7.73 -1.01 -14.90
N ILE A 28 7.18 -2.00 -15.63
CA ILE A 28 5.74 -2.19 -15.70
C ILE A 28 5.21 -2.64 -14.34
N GLY A 29 5.88 -3.57 -13.68
CA GLY A 29 5.51 -4.01 -12.34
C GLY A 29 5.55 -2.88 -11.31
N GLN A 30 6.62 -2.06 -11.31
CA GLN A 30 6.74 -0.91 -10.42
C GLN A 30 5.62 0.10 -10.64
N ILE A 31 5.37 0.51 -11.90
CA ILE A 31 4.32 1.49 -12.23
C ILE A 31 2.94 0.95 -11.88
N ALA A 32 2.67 -0.32 -12.17
CA ALA A 32 1.39 -0.95 -11.89
C ALA A 32 1.10 -1.10 -10.38
N MET A 33 2.14 -1.24 -9.56
CA MET A 33 2.00 -1.35 -8.10
C MET A 33 1.92 0.00 -7.37
N LEU A 34 2.33 1.12 -7.99
CA LEU A 34 2.30 2.44 -7.34
C LEU A 34 0.91 2.87 -6.86
N PRO A 35 -0.18 2.72 -7.64
CA PRO A 35 -1.50 3.15 -7.17
C PRO A 35 -2.01 2.41 -5.93
N SER A 36 -1.51 1.20 -5.68
CA SER A 36 -1.79 0.42 -4.47
C SER A 36 -0.74 0.62 -3.36
N LEU A 37 0.21 1.53 -3.57
CA LEU A 37 1.30 1.87 -2.66
C LEU A 37 2.13 0.65 -2.26
N HIS A 38 2.59 -0.12 -3.25
CA HIS A 38 3.51 -1.23 -3.05
C HIS A 38 4.84 -0.97 -3.77
N ALA A 39 5.93 -1.11 -3.04
CA ALA A 39 7.29 -1.05 -3.58
C ALA A 39 7.65 -2.40 -4.22
N TYR A 40 7.84 -2.44 -5.54
CA TYR A 40 7.87 -3.65 -6.35
C TYR A 40 8.84 -4.73 -5.85
N ASN A 41 10.13 -4.44 -5.74
CA ASN A 41 11.11 -5.45 -5.29
C ASN A 41 10.94 -5.78 -3.80
N GLN A 42 10.50 -4.82 -2.99
CA GLN A 42 10.18 -5.03 -1.59
C GLN A 42 9.04 -6.03 -1.44
N TRP A 43 7.96 -5.79 -2.18
CA TRP A 43 6.79 -6.65 -2.19
C TRP A 43 7.12 -8.04 -2.78
N GLY A 44 7.82 -8.08 -3.91
CA GLY A 44 8.24 -9.32 -4.56
C GLY A 44 9.11 -10.20 -3.66
N TYR A 45 10.00 -9.59 -2.87
CA TYR A 45 10.78 -10.33 -1.88
C TYR A 45 9.89 -10.98 -0.82
N GLY A 46 8.99 -10.20 -0.22
CA GLY A 46 8.05 -10.70 0.78
C GLY A 46 7.14 -11.79 0.22
N HIS A 47 6.60 -11.56 -0.96
CA HIS A 47 5.66 -12.48 -1.61
C HIS A 47 6.34 -13.75 -2.11
N ASN A 48 7.34 -13.64 -2.98
CA ASN A 48 7.92 -14.80 -3.65
C ASN A 48 8.86 -15.60 -2.75
N ARG A 49 9.65 -14.94 -1.89
CA ARG A 49 10.66 -15.64 -1.07
C ARG A 49 10.16 -16.01 0.32
N ILE A 50 9.35 -15.14 0.95
CA ILE A 50 8.89 -15.42 2.31
C ILE A 50 7.55 -16.15 2.24
N HIS A 51 6.52 -15.54 1.64
CA HIS A 51 5.19 -16.14 1.59
C HIS A 51 5.18 -17.46 0.80
N HIS A 52 5.55 -17.45 -0.48
CA HIS A 52 5.59 -18.70 -1.27
C HIS A 52 6.57 -19.76 -0.76
N GLY A 53 7.70 -19.33 -0.17
CA GLY A 53 8.66 -20.25 0.41
C GLY A 53 8.19 -20.89 1.74
N HIS A 54 7.18 -20.31 2.41
CA HIS A 54 6.79 -20.69 3.76
C HIS A 54 5.27 -20.66 4.01
N THR A 55 4.44 -20.80 2.98
CA THR A 55 2.99 -20.60 3.02
C THR A 55 2.24 -21.30 4.15
N ILE A 56 2.75 -22.41 4.68
CA ILE A 56 2.15 -23.16 5.80
C ILE A 56 2.97 -23.10 7.09
N LYS A 57 4.09 -22.38 7.07
CA LYS A 57 4.96 -22.23 8.24
C LYS A 57 4.55 -21.00 9.04
N ARG A 58 3.74 -21.23 10.06
CA ARG A 58 3.10 -20.22 10.88
C ARG A 58 3.99 -19.08 11.41
N GLN A 59 5.27 -19.32 11.70
CA GLN A 59 6.20 -18.31 12.22
C GLN A 59 7.05 -17.64 11.12
N ALA A 60 7.02 -18.18 9.91
CA ALA A 60 7.84 -17.68 8.81
C ALA A 60 7.01 -16.89 7.78
N ASP A 61 5.76 -17.30 7.53
CA ASP A 61 4.84 -16.57 6.67
C ASP A 61 4.23 -15.38 7.42
N PHE A 62 4.51 -14.17 6.96
CA PHE A 62 3.98 -12.94 7.56
C PHE A 62 2.55 -12.60 7.11
N VAL A 63 2.06 -13.23 6.04
CA VAL A 63 0.72 -12.97 5.50
C VAL A 63 -0.35 -13.69 6.31
N TRP A 64 -0.04 -14.89 6.79
CA TRP A 64 -1.00 -15.74 7.50
C TRP A 64 -0.44 -16.24 8.83
N HIS A 65 -0.89 -15.62 9.91
CA HIS A 65 -0.52 -15.95 11.28
C HIS A 65 -1.76 -16.33 12.13
N PRO A 66 -2.35 -17.51 11.94
CA PRO A 66 -3.47 -17.92 12.76
C PRO A 66 -3.02 -18.09 14.22
N THR A 67 -3.73 -17.46 15.13
CA THR A 67 -3.54 -17.59 16.58
C THR A 67 -4.08 -18.94 17.05
N THR A 68 -3.30 -19.72 17.82
CA THR A 68 -3.80 -20.95 18.41
C THR A 68 -4.74 -20.67 19.59
N LYS A 69 -5.49 -21.69 20.00
CA LYS A 69 -6.39 -21.58 21.14
C LYS A 69 -5.63 -21.28 22.44
N GLU A 70 -4.47 -21.90 22.61
CA GLU A 70 -3.58 -21.71 23.75
C GLU A 70 -3.07 -20.28 23.82
N GLU A 71 -2.50 -19.77 22.73
CA GLU A 71 -2.04 -18.39 22.65
C GLU A 71 -3.15 -17.37 22.86
N TYR A 72 -4.35 -17.63 22.29
CA TYR A 72 -5.50 -16.75 22.51
C TYR A 72 -5.93 -16.73 23.97
N SER A 73 -5.83 -17.86 24.70
CA SER A 73 -6.17 -17.93 26.11
C SER A 73 -5.30 -17.03 26.97
N GLU A 74 -4.01 -16.90 26.61
CA GLU A 74 -3.01 -16.07 27.29
C GLU A 74 -3.14 -14.55 26.99
N PHE A 75 -3.93 -14.16 25.99
CA PHE A 75 -4.11 -12.77 25.65
C PHE A 75 -4.83 -12.00 26.76
N GLY A 76 -4.29 -10.84 27.13
CA GLY A 76 -5.00 -9.86 27.94
C GLY A 76 -6.25 -9.32 27.22
N ILE A 77 -7.15 -8.68 27.95
CA ILE A 77 -8.46 -8.23 27.44
C ILE A 77 -8.32 -7.35 26.19
N PHE A 78 -7.42 -6.38 26.18
CA PHE A 78 -7.21 -5.49 25.04
C PHE A 78 -6.75 -6.27 23.79
N LYS A 79 -5.82 -7.21 23.94
CA LYS A 79 -5.34 -8.03 22.83
C LYS A 79 -6.43 -8.95 22.29
N LYS A 80 -7.32 -9.47 23.16
CA LYS A 80 -8.49 -10.24 22.74
C LYS A 80 -9.48 -9.40 21.94
N LEU A 81 -9.74 -8.17 22.38
CA LEU A 81 -10.62 -7.24 21.66
C LEU A 81 -10.04 -6.86 20.29
N THR A 82 -8.77 -6.48 20.23
CA THR A 82 -8.08 -6.16 18.97
C THR A 82 -8.07 -7.35 18.02
N HIS A 83 -7.78 -8.55 18.53
CA HIS A 83 -7.81 -9.79 17.74
C HIS A 83 -9.21 -10.02 17.17
N ARG A 84 -10.26 -9.97 17.99
CA ARG A 84 -11.65 -10.13 17.52
C ARG A 84 -12.03 -9.08 16.47
N PHE A 85 -11.62 -7.83 16.65
CA PHE A 85 -11.86 -6.78 15.68
C PHE A 85 -11.15 -7.09 14.36
N PHE A 86 -9.85 -7.37 14.36
CA PHE A 86 -9.08 -7.64 13.15
C PHE A 86 -9.58 -8.86 12.37
N TRP A 87 -10.10 -9.87 13.06
CA TRP A 87 -10.68 -11.08 12.45
C TRP A 87 -12.19 -10.98 12.20
N SER A 88 -12.74 -9.78 12.28
CA SER A 88 -14.12 -9.50 11.87
C SER A 88 -14.15 -8.97 10.43
N ILE A 89 -15.35 -8.97 9.83
CA ILE A 89 -15.58 -8.42 8.49
C ILE A 89 -15.21 -6.91 8.40
N TRP A 90 -15.33 -6.19 9.51
CA TRP A 90 -15.02 -4.75 9.58
C TRP A 90 -13.54 -4.49 9.83
N GLY A 91 -12.86 -5.37 10.52
CA GLY A 91 -11.46 -5.19 10.94
C GLY A 91 -10.43 -5.75 9.96
N GLY A 92 -10.83 -6.61 9.02
CA GLY A 92 -9.90 -7.27 8.10
C GLY A 92 -9.07 -6.30 7.25
N GLY A 93 -9.68 -5.19 6.80
CA GLY A 93 -8.96 -4.13 6.08
C GLY A 93 -7.92 -3.43 6.96
N PHE A 94 -8.25 -3.16 8.22
CA PHE A 94 -7.31 -2.57 9.20
C PHE A 94 -6.16 -3.53 9.53
N TYR A 95 -6.47 -4.83 9.68
CA TYR A 95 -5.44 -5.86 9.85
C TYR A 95 -4.46 -5.83 8.69
N TYR A 96 -4.97 -5.88 7.44
CA TYR A 96 -4.12 -5.80 6.26
C TYR A 96 -3.28 -4.52 6.24
N MET A 97 -3.90 -3.38 6.49
CA MET A 97 -3.23 -2.08 6.45
C MET A 97 -2.09 -1.99 7.48
N ILE A 98 -2.30 -2.47 8.70
CA ILE A 98 -1.33 -2.34 9.80
C ILE A 98 -0.33 -3.50 9.78
N GLU A 99 -0.81 -4.74 9.78
CA GLU A 99 0.03 -5.92 9.99
C GLU A 99 0.78 -6.33 8.72
N ILE A 100 0.16 -6.16 7.55
CA ILE A 100 0.76 -6.59 6.28
C ILE A 100 1.42 -5.40 5.57
N TRP A 101 0.61 -4.38 5.23
CA TRP A 101 1.11 -3.30 4.39
C TRP A 101 2.08 -2.37 5.12
N PHE A 102 1.69 -1.77 6.25
CA PHE A 102 2.55 -0.81 6.96
C PHE A 102 3.84 -1.47 7.46
N LYS A 103 3.74 -2.62 8.11
CA LYS A 103 4.93 -3.36 8.57
C LYS A 103 5.78 -3.84 7.38
N GLY A 104 5.18 -4.37 6.33
CA GLY A 104 5.88 -4.92 5.17
C GLY A 104 6.42 -3.86 4.21
N MET A 105 5.70 -2.75 3.98
CA MET A 105 6.10 -1.74 2.98
C MET A 105 6.85 -0.56 3.60
N VAL A 106 6.50 -0.16 4.83
CA VAL A 106 7.09 1.03 5.45
C VAL A 106 8.19 0.66 6.44
N LEU A 107 7.93 -0.22 7.42
CA LEU A 107 8.89 -0.54 8.47
C LEU A 107 9.98 -1.50 8.00
N PHE A 108 9.60 -2.61 7.40
CA PHE A 108 10.56 -3.59 6.89
C PHE A 108 11.27 -3.06 5.65
N THR A 109 12.54 -3.44 5.48
CA THR A 109 13.29 -3.23 4.23
C THR A 109 13.93 -4.54 3.81
N ALA A 110 13.55 -5.04 2.64
CA ALA A 110 14.11 -6.27 2.09
C ALA A 110 15.63 -6.13 1.89
N PRO A 111 16.41 -7.22 2.08
CA PRO A 111 17.86 -7.20 1.91
C PRO A 111 18.25 -7.21 0.41
N LEU A 112 17.67 -6.31 -0.36
CA LEU A 112 17.90 -6.11 -1.78
C LEU A 112 18.35 -4.67 -2.02
N LYS A 113 19.30 -4.47 -2.94
CA LYS A 113 19.82 -3.13 -3.27
C LYS A 113 18.71 -2.20 -3.78
N GLU A 114 17.79 -2.77 -4.54
CA GLU A 114 16.69 -2.06 -5.20
C GLU A 114 15.54 -1.71 -4.23
N ALA A 115 15.38 -2.45 -3.14
CA ALA A 115 14.24 -2.28 -2.23
C ALA A 115 14.14 -0.88 -1.62
N LYS A 116 15.27 -0.27 -1.26
CA LYS A 116 15.31 1.11 -0.73
C LYS A 116 14.87 2.14 -1.77
N ARG A 117 15.34 1.98 -3.02
CA ARG A 117 14.96 2.85 -4.14
C ARG A 117 13.47 2.75 -4.41
N ASP A 118 12.94 1.53 -4.51
CA ASP A 118 11.53 1.30 -4.82
C ASP A 118 10.61 1.81 -3.70
N LYS A 119 11.04 1.65 -2.45
CA LYS A 119 10.35 2.25 -1.30
C LYS A 119 10.32 3.78 -1.40
N LEU A 120 11.44 4.41 -1.76
CA LEU A 120 11.50 5.85 -1.95
C LEU A 120 10.58 6.31 -3.08
N ILE A 121 10.57 5.59 -4.22
CA ILE A 121 9.66 5.86 -5.34
C ILE A 121 8.19 5.78 -4.87
N MET A 122 7.82 4.73 -4.15
CA MET A 122 6.48 4.55 -3.60
C MET A 122 6.08 5.69 -2.64
N LEU A 123 6.96 6.05 -1.70
CA LEU A 123 6.69 7.13 -0.74
C LEU A 123 6.62 8.49 -1.42
N SER A 124 7.49 8.76 -2.41
CA SER A 124 7.43 9.99 -3.22
C SER A 124 6.13 10.06 -4.01
N PHE A 125 5.71 8.97 -4.62
CA PHE A 125 4.42 8.90 -5.32
C PHE A 125 3.25 9.18 -4.37
N ALA A 126 3.24 8.56 -3.18
CA ALA A 126 2.20 8.78 -2.18
C ALA A 126 2.14 10.26 -1.74
N PHE A 127 3.30 10.87 -1.50
CA PHE A 127 3.39 12.28 -1.11
C PHE A 127 2.91 13.23 -2.21
N ILE A 128 3.39 13.03 -3.44
CA ILE A 128 3.03 13.87 -4.60
C ILE A 128 1.54 13.73 -4.91
N SER A 129 1.01 12.51 -4.95
CA SER A 129 -0.42 12.28 -5.24
C SER A 129 -1.33 12.85 -4.15
N SER A 130 -0.96 12.71 -2.88
CA SER A 130 -1.72 13.32 -1.77
C SER A 130 -1.68 14.85 -1.83
N GLY A 131 -0.53 15.44 -2.13
CA GLY A 131 -0.39 16.88 -2.33
C GLY A 131 -1.23 17.40 -3.51
N LEU A 132 -1.23 16.67 -4.62
CA LEU A 132 -2.04 17.01 -5.79
C LEU A 132 -3.54 16.97 -5.47
N VAL A 133 -4.01 15.92 -4.80
CA VAL A 133 -5.41 15.81 -4.37
C VAL A 133 -5.79 16.97 -3.45
N PHE A 134 -4.94 17.28 -2.47
CA PHE A 134 -5.17 18.42 -1.56
C PHE A 134 -5.27 19.76 -2.30
N ILE A 135 -4.37 20.01 -3.26
CA ILE A 135 -4.40 21.23 -4.09
C ILE A 135 -5.67 21.28 -4.93
N LEU A 136 -6.06 20.15 -5.55
CA LEU A 136 -7.30 20.10 -6.33
C LEU A 136 -8.54 20.34 -5.47
N GLU A 137 -8.61 19.77 -4.28
CA GLU A 137 -9.71 20.03 -3.33
C GLU A 137 -9.77 21.50 -2.94
N LEU A 138 -8.61 22.13 -2.68
CA LEU A 138 -8.56 23.56 -2.38
C LEU A 138 -9.04 24.42 -3.54
N LEU A 139 -8.56 24.16 -4.77
CA LEU A 139 -8.94 24.91 -5.97
C LEU A 139 -10.41 24.72 -6.38
N LEU A 140 -10.97 23.54 -6.11
CA LEU A 140 -12.37 23.20 -6.43
C LEU A 140 -13.33 23.49 -5.26
N SER A 141 -12.84 23.97 -4.12
CA SER A 141 -13.69 24.30 -2.99
C SER A 141 -14.63 25.46 -3.33
N PRO A 142 -15.90 25.44 -2.90
CA PRO A 142 -16.86 26.53 -3.17
C PRO A 142 -16.37 27.89 -2.65
N GLU A 143 -15.63 27.90 -1.55
CA GLU A 143 -15.07 29.12 -0.93
C GLU A 143 -14.00 29.76 -1.82
N PHE A 144 -13.13 28.96 -2.43
CA PHE A 144 -12.12 29.46 -3.37
C PHE A 144 -12.76 30.01 -4.65
N LEU A 145 -13.75 29.33 -5.21
CA LEU A 145 -14.50 29.80 -6.39
C LEU A 145 -15.26 31.09 -6.11
N ILE A 146 -15.83 31.25 -4.91
CA ILE A 146 -16.50 32.51 -4.49
C ILE A 146 -15.46 33.64 -4.36
N LEU A 147 -14.29 33.35 -3.78
CA LEU A 147 -13.22 34.36 -3.65
C LEU A 147 -12.74 34.84 -5.02
N GLU A 148 -12.52 33.95 -5.97
CA GLU A 148 -12.14 34.32 -7.35
C GLU A 148 -13.23 35.16 -8.05
N LEU A 149 -14.51 34.79 -7.90
CA LEU A 149 -15.62 35.55 -8.45
C LEU A 149 -15.70 36.97 -7.85
N VAL A 150 -15.52 37.08 -6.53
CA VAL A 150 -15.53 38.39 -5.85
C VAL A 150 -14.33 39.24 -6.27
N CYS A 151 -13.13 38.68 -6.30
CA CYS A 151 -11.92 39.38 -6.72
C CYS A 151 -11.98 39.78 -8.21
N GLY A 152 -12.49 38.90 -9.08
CA GLY A 152 -12.66 39.18 -10.51
C GLY A 152 -13.74 40.24 -10.79
N CYS A 153 -14.79 40.31 -9.97
CA CYS A 153 -15.74 41.40 -10.02
C CYS A 153 -15.14 42.75 -9.59
N LEU A 154 -14.34 42.75 -8.50
CA LEU A 154 -13.69 43.98 -8.02
C LEU A 154 -12.66 44.57 -9.03
N GLN A 155 -11.94 43.73 -9.75
CA GLN A 155 -10.99 44.18 -10.80
C GLN A 155 -11.64 44.78 -12.05
N ARG A 156 -12.95 44.52 -12.25
CA ARG A 156 -13.71 45.13 -13.39
C ARG A 156 -14.32 46.49 -13.05
N PHE A 157 -14.22 46.91 -11.79
CA PHE A 157 -14.75 48.21 -11.32
C PHE A 157 -13.65 49.24 -10.98
N VAL A 158 -12.36 48.90 -11.25
CA VAL A 158 -11.23 49.80 -11.18
C VAL A 158 -10.68 50.04 -12.59
#